data_21ff20953d3fa274db62321c32c734a1
#
_entry.id   21ff20953d3fa274db62321c32c734a1
#
_cell.length_a   1.000
_cell.length_b   1.000
_cell.length_c   1.000
_cell.angle_alpha   90.00
_cell.angle_beta   90.00
_cell.angle_gamma   90.00
#
_symmetry.space_group_name_H-M   'P 1'
#
loop_
_entity.id
_entity.type
_entity.pdbx_description
1 polymer ?
#
loop_
_entity_poly.entity_id
_entity_poly.type
_entity_poly.pdbx_seq_one_letter_code
_entity_poly.pdbx_strand_id
1 'polypeptide(L)' 'IRTRDFRYILYKDGSEELYDHRDDPEEWNNLSSLKKYRKLKEKLRKQLIDKLNV' A
#
# COMPACT_ATOMS: atom_id res chain seq x y z
N ILE A 1 -1.13 -0.83 6.49
CA ILE A 1 0.02 -0.05 6.93
C ILE A 1 -0.03 1.36 6.38
N ARG A 2 0.37 2.30 7.17
CA ARG A 2 0.34 3.71 6.80
C ARG A 2 1.71 4.33 7.05
N THR A 3 2.32 4.84 5.98
CA THR A 3 3.52 5.65 6.09
C THR A 3 3.14 7.13 5.99
N ARG A 4 4.14 8.02 6.06
CA ARG A 4 3.90 9.46 5.98
C ARG A 4 3.16 9.88 4.71
N ASP A 5 3.55 9.31 3.56
CA ASP A 5 3.06 9.73 2.25
C ASP A 5 2.14 8.72 1.59
N PHE A 6 2.12 7.48 2.06
CA PHE A 6 1.37 6.39 1.43
C PHE A 6 0.52 5.64 2.44
N ARG A 7 -0.60 5.11 1.94
CA ARG A 7 -1.42 4.16 2.67
C ARG A 7 -1.53 2.89 1.86
N TYR A 8 -1.17 1.75 2.46
CA TYR A 8 -1.24 0.44 1.84
C TYR A 8 -2.20 -0.44 2.62
N ILE A 9 -3.13 -1.09 1.92
CA ILE A 9 -4.11 -1.99 2.49
C ILE A 9 -4.00 -3.34 1.81
N LEU A 10 -3.85 -4.40 2.60
CA LEU A 10 -3.86 -5.78 2.12
C LEU A 10 -5.08 -6.48 2.71
N TYR A 11 -5.93 -7.00 1.84
CA TYR A 11 -7.13 -7.73 2.26
C TYR A 11 -6.85 -9.23 2.38
N LYS A 12 -7.75 -9.94 3.09
CA LYS A 12 -7.60 -11.38 3.33
C LYS A 12 -7.57 -12.20 2.05
N ASP A 13 -8.27 -11.75 1.01
CA ASP A 13 -8.33 -12.43 -0.28
C ASP A 13 -7.11 -12.18 -1.17
N GLY A 14 -6.15 -11.40 -0.68
CA GLY A 14 -4.95 -11.05 -1.44
C GLY A 14 -5.05 -9.78 -2.24
N SER A 15 -6.23 -9.14 -2.28
CA SER A 15 -6.35 -7.85 -2.98
C SER A 15 -5.65 -6.74 -2.21
N GLU A 16 -5.27 -5.69 -2.92
CA GLU A 16 -4.46 -4.60 -2.39
C GLU A 16 -5.00 -3.26 -2.80
N GLU A 17 -4.81 -2.25 -1.94
CA GLU A 17 -5.05 -0.84 -2.28
C GLU A 17 -3.82 -0.05 -1.87
N LEU A 18 -3.44 0.92 -2.71
CA LEU A 18 -2.32 1.81 -2.45
C LEU A 18 -2.70 3.23 -2.82
N TYR A 19 -2.50 4.15 -1.90
CA TYR A 19 -2.82 5.57 -2.11
C TYR A 19 -1.61 6.44 -1.80
N ASP A 20 -1.39 7.46 -2.63
CA ASP A 20 -0.34 8.46 -2.44
C ASP A 20 -0.98 9.73 -1.88
N HIS A 21 -0.84 9.94 -0.58
CA HIS A 21 -1.46 11.07 0.10
C HIS A 21 -0.86 12.43 -0.25
N ARG A 22 0.30 12.45 -0.92
CA ARG A 22 0.91 13.69 -1.38
C ARG A 22 0.08 14.32 -2.51
N ASP A 23 -0.44 13.50 -3.42
CA ASP A 23 -1.21 13.93 -4.58
C ASP A 23 -2.68 13.59 -4.47
N ASP A 24 -3.05 12.64 -3.64
CA ASP A 24 -4.41 12.11 -3.54
C ASP A 24 -4.83 11.91 -2.09
N PRO A 25 -4.93 13.00 -1.30
CA PRO A 25 -5.32 12.90 0.12
C PRO A 25 -6.73 12.34 0.30
N GLU A 26 -7.58 12.44 -0.71
CA GLU A 26 -8.95 11.92 -0.67
C GLU A 26 -9.04 10.41 -0.98
N GLU A 27 -7.92 9.79 -1.39
CA GLU A 27 -7.85 8.36 -1.72
C GLU A 27 -8.79 7.96 -2.87
N TRP A 28 -8.85 8.79 -3.92
CA TRP A 28 -9.69 8.53 -5.08
C TRP A 28 -9.07 7.56 -6.09
N ASN A 29 -7.73 7.46 -6.12
CA ASN A 29 -7.01 6.67 -7.11
C ASN A 29 -6.22 5.54 -6.44
N ASN A 30 -6.71 4.31 -6.59
CA ASN A 30 -6.00 3.13 -6.13
C ASN A 30 -4.84 2.83 -7.08
N LEU A 31 -3.61 2.93 -6.59
CA LEU A 31 -2.39 2.80 -7.38
C LEU A 31 -1.83 1.37 -7.40
N SER A 32 -2.50 0.43 -6.74
CA SER A 32 -1.96 -0.93 -6.55
C SER A 32 -1.75 -1.70 -7.86
N SER A 33 -2.49 -1.34 -8.92
CA SER A 33 -2.37 -2.00 -10.23
C SER A 33 -1.29 -1.38 -11.13
N LEU A 34 -0.69 -0.27 -10.75
CA LEU A 34 0.30 0.43 -11.58
C LEU A 34 1.69 -0.18 -11.41
N LYS A 35 2.33 -0.51 -12.52
CA LYS A 35 3.66 -1.13 -12.52
C LYS A 35 4.72 -0.30 -11.82
N LYS A 36 4.65 1.02 -11.93
CA LYS A 36 5.64 1.91 -11.31
C LYS A 36 5.64 1.85 -9.78
N TYR A 37 4.56 1.39 -9.17
CA TYR A 37 4.45 1.26 -7.72
C TYR A 37 4.69 -0.17 -7.22
N ARG A 38 5.05 -1.09 -8.11
CA ARG A 38 5.26 -2.49 -7.76
C ARG A 38 6.28 -2.69 -6.65
N LYS A 39 7.45 -2.05 -6.77
CA LYS A 39 8.51 -2.18 -5.77
C LYS A 39 8.09 -1.60 -4.43
N LEU A 40 7.43 -0.46 -4.45
CA LEU A 40 6.92 0.16 -3.23
C LEU A 40 5.89 -0.74 -2.55
N LYS A 41 4.98 -1.31 -3.33
CA LYS A 41 3.97 -2.25 -2.82
C LYS A 41 4.60 -3.45 -2.14
N GLU A 42 5.59 -4.06 -2.78
CA GLU A 42 6.29 -5.22 -2.22
C GLU A 42 6.96 -4.87 -0.90
N LYS A 43 7.58 -3.71 -0.83
CA LYS A 43 8.23 -3.23 0.40
C LYS A 43 7.22 -3.05 1.53
N LEU A 44 6.10 -2.39 1.25
CA LEU A 44 5.06 -2.14 2.25
C LEU A 44 4.38 -3.43 2.70
N ARG A 45 4.13 -4.34 1.76
CA ARG A 45 3.56 -5.66 2.07
C ARG A 45 4.47 -6.44 3.00
N LYS A 46 5.77 -6.44 2.74
CA LYS A 46 6.74 -7.12 3.59
C LYS A 46 6.75 -6.53 5.00
N GLN A 47 6.72 -5.21 5.11
CA GLN A 47 6.68 -4.54 6.41
C GLN A 47 5.41 -4.91 7.19
N LEU A 48 4.28 -4.98 6.52
CA LEU A 48 3.01 -5.35 7.15
C LEU A 48 3.05 -6.79 7.67
N ILE A 49 3.53 -7.73 6.86
CA ILE A 49 3.64 -9.13 7.23
C ILE A 49 4.61 -9.31 8.40
N ASP A 50 5.73 -8.61 8.39
CA ASP A 50 6.71 -8.66 9.48
C ASP A 50 6.09 -8.18 10.80
N LYS A 51 5.24 -7.16 10.77
CA LYS A 51 4.53 -6.67 11.97
C LYS A 51 3.54 -7.70 12.50
N LEU A 52 2.86 -8.42 11.62
CA LEU A 52 1.87 -9.42 12.03
C LEU A 52 2.51 -10.67 12.63
N ASN A 53 3.78 -10.91 12.34
CA ASN A 53 4.51 -12.10 12.79
C ASN A 53 5.35 -11.85 14.06
N VAL A 54 5.23 -10.69 14.65
CA VAL A 54 5.96 -10.33 15.88
C VAL A 54 5.19 -10.76 17.13
#